data_ee9a2aea41ce52be2de020132e231c67
#
_entry.id   ee9a2aea41ce52be2de020132e231c67
#
_cell.length_a   1.000
_cell.length_b   1.000
_cell.length_c   1.000
_cell.angle_alpha   90.00
_cell.angle_beta   90.00
_cell.angle_gamma   90.00
#
_symmetry.space_group_name_H-M   'P 1'
#
loop_
_entity.id
_entity.type
_entity.pdbx_description
1 polymer ?
#
loop_
_entity_poly.entity_id
_entity_poly.type
_entity_poly.pdbx_seq_one_letter_code
_entity_poly.pdbx_strand_id
1 'polypeptide(L)'
;MKKRVLFTLACLFLWTGMAMAQVSRITGVVVSAEDNEPIVGASVLVKGTTLGTITDMNGRYSINNIPVNAKSLVISFVGMKTQELAIKGGEQRVVMQSDTELIDEVVVVAYGTQKKSSFTGAASTVGAKSIEKRAITNVTAALEGNASGVQVTAATGQPGESSSIRIRGFGSVNASNAPLYVVDGTIYNGSIGDINPADIESMTILKDAASTSLYGSSAGNGVILITTKKGKESGGTGVNLTINQGWSNRAYKDYKKVGIYDYYPLQWEMLKNSYITSGKDAATAASLATSKIGSTLKYNPFVGVADDAIVGTDGKLNSSADALKWGDDLDWEDAAFKTGYRQEYNLSYNTKTEKSDTYASVGYLNDDGYMIKTDFERYSGRLNYNVYPTKWFKTGLNLGVTRTVSNYSTSDSGNSSSYSNLTRFIRTMAPIYPVHKHDLETGAYLDANGKATTDPGEYIYDYEGTRLSNNGRDAIAETEFNQRELVRVNQTGHTYLTLTPVEGLNLTANYSINNIDYRRNV
;
A
#
# COMPACT_ATOMS: atom_id res chain seq x y z
N MET A 1 -77.80 48.53 -14.85
CA MET A 1 -76.63 48.19 -15.69
C MET A 1 -75.35 48.94 -15.30
N LYS A 2 -75.38 50.23 -15.02
CA LYS A 2 -74.20 51.08 -14.71
C LYS A 2 -73.37 50.56 -13.48
N LYS A 3 -73.99 50.05 -12.41
CA LYS A 3 -73.26 49.56 -11.20
C LYS A 3 -72.52 48.25 -11.43
N ARG A 4 -72.98 47.39 -12.33
CA ARG A 4 -72.29 46.12 -12.63
C ARG A 4 -71.05 46.34 -13.53
N VAL A 5 -71.10 47.32 -14.42
CA VAL A 5 -69.97 47.68 -15.28
C VAL A 5 -68.84 48.35 -14.46
N LEU A 6 -69.20 49.16 -13.45
CA LEU A 6 -68.25 49.80 -12.57
C LEU A 6 -67.53 48.79 -11.67
N PHE A 7 -68.22 47.73 -11.23
CA PHE A 7 -67.64 46.63 -10.41
C PHE A 7 -66.70 45.72 -11.22
N THR A 8 -67.06 45.43 -12.47
CA THR A 8 -66.19 44.70 -13.36
C THR A 8 -64.92 45.44 -13.78
N LEU A 9 -65.02 46.76 -13.97
CA LEU A 9 -63.89 47.64 -14.22
C LEU A 9 -63.01 47.80 -12.98
N ALA A 10 -63.54 47.86 -11.77
CA ALA A 10 -62.78 47.89 -10.54
C ALA A 10 -62.06 46.57 -10.25
N CYS A 11 -62.68 45.41 -10.57
CA CYS A 11 -62.03 44.12 -10.50
C CYS A 11 -60.91 43.90 -11.55
N LEU A 12 -61.10 44.50 -12.76
CA LEU A 12 -60.05 44.47 -13.80
C LEU A 12 -58.83 45.32 -13.41
N PHE A 13 -59.08 46.48 -12.76
CA PHE A 13 -57.99 47.34 -12.25
C PHE A 13 -57.27 46.77 -11.04
N LEU A 14 -57.95 46.01 -10.20
CA LEU A 14 -57.30 45.24 -9.10
C LEU A 14 -56.48 44.06 -9.62
N TRP A 15 -56.83 43.48 -10.77
CA TRP A 15 -56.09 42.38 -11.37
C TRP A 15 -54.82 42.83 -12.09
N THR A 16 -54.78 44.09 -12.59
CA THR A 16 -53.57 44.65 -13.23
C THR A 16 -52.54 45.19 -12.22
N GLY A 17 -52.89 45.28 -10.93
CA GLY A 17 -52.02 45.81 -9.86
C GLY A 17 -51.06 44.77 -9.26
N MET A 18 -51.18 43.47 -9.60
CA MET A 18 -50.21 42.44 -9.24
C MET A 18 -49.18 42.21 -10.35
N ALA A 19 -48.62 43.26 -10.92
CA ALA A 19 -47.37 43.15 -11.64
C ALA A 19 -46.28 42.90 -10.60
N MET A 20 -45.92 41.62 -10.39
CA MET A 20 -44.76 41.26 -9.62
C MET A 20 -43.58 42.06 -10.18
N ALA A 21 -42.94 42.87 -9.35
CA ALA A 21 -41.73 43.58 -9.71
C ALA A 21 -40.67 42.54 -10.05
N GLN A 22 -40.47 42.31 -11.33
CA GLN A 22 -39.46 41.38 -11.83
C GLN A 22 -38.10 42.00 -11.51
N VAL A 23 -37.34 41.34 -10.67
CA VAL A 23 -35.95 41.72 -10.39
C VAL A 23 -35.12 41.39 -11.64
N SER A 24 -34.95 42.40 -12.50
CA SER A 24 -34.18 42.27 -13.74
C SER A 24 -32.67 42.35 -13.51
N ARG A 25 -32.27 42.89 -12.36
CA ARG A 25 -30.86 43.07 -12.00
C ARG A 25 -30.67 42.89 -10.49
N ILE A 26 -29.64 42.16 -10.10
CA ILE A 26 -29.20 42.03 -8.71
C ILE A 26 -27.78 42.59 -8.59
N THR A 27 -27.58 43.36 -7.55
CA THR A 27 -26.27 43.92 -7.19
C THR A 27 -25.98 43.59 -5.72
N GLY A 28 -24.73 43.53 -5.37
CA GLY A 28 -24.33 43.34 -3.98
C GLY A 28 -22.83 43.42 -3.77
N VAL A 29 -22.45 43.26 -2.52
CA VAL A 29 -21.07 43.28 -2.07
C VAL A 29 -20.81 42.02 -1.26
N VAL A 30 -19.72 41.33 -1.55
CA VAL A 30 -19.24 40.17 -0.80
C VAL A 30 -18.06 40.58 0.06
N VAL A 31 -18.15 40.35 1.36
CA VAL A 31 -17.12 40.71 2.36
C VAL A 31 -16.77 39.50 3.24
N SER A 32 -15.59 39.49 3.79
CA SER A 32 -15.13 38.49 4.77
C SER A 32 -15.76 38.79 6.16
N ALA A 33 -16.10 37.73 6.89
CA ALA A 33 -16.61 37.84 8.25
C ALA A 33 -15.51 38.20 9.28
N GLU A 34 -14.23 37.98 8.97
CA GLU A 34 -13.13 38.15 9.90
C GLU A 34 -12.68 39.61 10.01
N ASP A 35 -12.54 40.26 8.87
CA ASP A 35 -11.97 41.62 8.77
C ASP A 35 -12.89 42.63 8.08
N ASN A 36 -14.06 42.22 7.58
CA ASN A 36 -14.97 42.98 6.75
C ASN A 36 -14.38 43.50 5.43
N GLU A 37 -13.23 42.95 5.01
CA GLU A 37 -12.63 43.32 3.74
C GLU A 37 -13.42 42.75 2.54
N PRO A 38 -13.43 43.45 1.39
CA PRO A 38 -14.11 42.97 0.19
C PRO A 38 -13.41 41.74 -0.40
N ILE A 39 -14.18 40.70 -0.72
CA ILE A 39 -13.66 39.48 -1.35
C ILE A 39 -13.65 39.66 -2.86
N VAL A 40 -12.47 39.77 -3.44
CA VAL A 40 -12.24 39.93 -4.88
C VAL A 40 -12.24 38.54 -5.56
N GLY A 41 -12.96 38.40 -6.68
CA GLY A 41 -12.98 37.15 -7.45
C GLY A 41 -13.92 36.06 -6.89
N ALA A 42 -14.79 36.39 -5.94
CA ALA A 42 -15.83 35.46 -5.50
C ALA A 42 -16.82 35.16 -6.63
N SER A 43 -17.13 33.89 -6.85
CA SER A 43 -18.10 33.44 -7.84
C SER A 43 -19.53 33.63 -7.29
N VAL A 44 -20.39 34.31 -8.02
CA VAL A 44 -21.81 34.50 -7.71
C VAL A 44 -22.64 33.92 -8.85
N LEU A 45 -23.35 32.83 -8.60
CA LEU A 45 -24.10 32.05 -9.58
C LEU A 45 -25.58 32.02 -9.23
N VAL A 46 -26.44 32.16 -10.21
CA VAL A 46 -27.90 31.95 -10.03
C VAL A 46 -28.15 30.43 -10.00
N LYS A 47 -28.66 29.92 -8.87
CA LYS A 47 -28.87 28.49 -8.65
C LYS A 47 -29.72 27.85 -9.75
N GLY A 48 -29.22 26.72 -10.27
CA GLY A 48 -29.91 25.98 -11.35
C GLY A 48 -29.73 26.54 -12.75
N THR A 49 -28.84 27.54 -12.93
CA THR A 49 -28.51 28.11 -14.23
C THR A 49 -27.01 28.24 -14.44
N THR A 50 -26.58 28.58 -15.64
CA THR A 50 -25.19 28.97 -15.95
C THR A 50 -24.93 30.46 -15.84
N LEU A 51 -25.91 31.23 -15.36
CA LEU A 51 -25.83 32.69 -15.26
C LEU A 51 -25.11 33.05 -13.95
N GLY A 52 -23.97 33.71 -14.06
CA GLY A 52 -23.18 34.15 -12.91
C GLY A 52 -22.19 35.24 -13.27
N THR A 53 -21.50 35.72 -12.24
CA THR A 53 -20.46 36.74 -12.34
C THR A 53 -19.40 36.50 -11.26
N ILE A 54 -18.30 37.22 -11.31
CA ILE A 54 -17.30 37.30 -10.25
C ILE A 54 -17.30 38.69 -9.62
N THR A 55 -16.94 38.80 -8.35
CA THR A 55 -16.80 40.09 -7.66
C THR A 55 -15.58 40.87 -8.13
N ASP A 56 -15.74 42.19 -8.21
CA ASP A 56 -14.68 43.14 -8.58
C ASP A 56 -13.71 43.43 -7.42
N MET A 57 -12.77 44.37 -7.63
CA MET A 57 -11.77 44.80 -6.63
C MET A 57 -12.36 45.40 -5.34
N ASN A 58 -13.61 45.79 -5.37
CA ASN A 58 -14.36 46.30 -4.20
C ASN A 58 -15.34 45.25 -3.65
N GLY A 59 -15.22 43.98 -4.07
CA GLY A 59 -16.11 42.88 -3.68
C GLY A 59 -17.51 42.99 -4.26
N ARG A 60 -17.77 43.92 -5.23
CA ARG A 60 -19.09 44.16 -5.80
C ARG A 60 -19.38 43.22 -6.94
N TYR A 61 -20.65 42.80 -7.05
CA TYR A 61 -21.15 42.02 -8.16
C TYR A 61 -22.44 42.60 -8.75
N SER A 62 -22.66 42.31 -10.02
CA SER A 62 -23.90 42.70 -10.71
C SER A 62 -24.28 41.60 -11.71
N ILE A 63 -25.47 41.05 -11.57
CA ILE A 63 -26.04 40.05 -12.49
C ILE A 63 -27.30 40.65 -13.12
N ASN A 64 -27.34 40.69 -14.45
CA ASN A 64 -28.49 41.16 -15.24
C ASN A 64 -29.24 39.96 -15.82
N ASN A 65 -30.46 40.18 -16.31
CA ASN A 65 -31.29 39.21 -17.02
C ASN A 65 -31.59 37.92 -16.20
N ILE A 66 -31.97 38.11 -14.94
CA ILE A 66 -32.24 36.98 -14.03
C ILE A 66 -33.56 36.31 -14.45
N PRO A 67 -33.56 34.97 -14.59
CA PRO A 67 -34.77 34.22 -14.90
C PRO A 67 -35.86 34.42 -13.84
N VAL A 68 -37.11 34.56 -14.26
CA VAL A 68 -38.27 34.82 -13.38
C VAL A 68 -38.47 33.74 -12.31
N ASN A 69 -38.03 32.55 -12.59
CA ASN A 69 -38.11 31.38 -11.69
C ASN A 69 -36.89 31.20 -10.77
N ALA A 70 -35.87 32.09 -10.87
CA ALA A 70 -34.70 32.02 -10.01
C ALA A 70 -35.04 32.41 -8.57
N LYS A 71 -34.69 31.58 -7.60
CA LYS A 71 -35.03 31.75 -6.19
C LYS A 71 -33.84 32.14 -5.32
N SER A 72 -32.62 31.69 -5.69
CA SER A 72 -31.43 31.88 -4.86
C SER A 72 -30.16 32.08 -5.68
N LEU A 73 -29.20 32.75 -5.06
CA LEU A 73 -27.81 32.88 -5.51
C LEU A 73 -26.94 31.91 -4.71
N VAL A 74 -25.97 31.32 -5.37
CA VAL A 74 -24.89 30.54 -4.75
C VAL A 74 -23.61 31.36 -4.87
N ILE A 75 -23.03 31.71 -3.72
CA ILE A 75 -21.79 32.47 -3.64
C ILE A 75 -20.69 31.54 -3.11
N SER A 76 -19.58 31.45 -3.85
CA SER A 76 -18.43 30.61 -3.50
C SER A 76 -17.12 31.34 -3.74
N PHE A 77 -16.16 31.08 -2.83
CA PHE A 77 -14.79 31.56 -2.95
C PHE A 77 -13.84 30.53 -2.36
N VAL A 78 -12.62 30.45 -2.88
CA VAL A 78 -11.63 29.51 -2.37
C VAL A 78 -11.30 29.82 -0.91
N GLY A 79 -11.46 28.83 -0.01
CA GLY A 79 -11.22 28.99 1.44
C GLY A 79 -12.39 29.60 2.20
N MET A 80 -13.56 29.81 1.58
CA MET A 80 -14.77 30.35 2.22
C MET A 80 -15.95 29.37 2.11
N LYS A 81 -16.81 29.30 3.12
CA LYS A 81 -18.02 28.48 3.10
C LYS A 81 -18.97 28.96 2.02
N THR A 82 -19.33 28.09 1.10
CA THR A 82 -20.33 28.37 0.07
C THR A 82 -21.66 28.75 0.73
N GLN A 83 -22.24 29.89 0.36
CA GLN A 83 -23.51 30.38 0.88
C GLN A 83 -24.59 30.40 -0.20
N GLU A 84 -25.80 30.01 0.20
CA GLU A 84 -26.97 30.15 -0.64
C GLU A 84 -27.87 31.25 -0.05
N LEU A 85 -28.16 32.27 -0.86
CA LEU A 85 -28.97 33.44 -0.45
C LEU A 85 -30.18 33.59 -1.35
N ALA A 86 -31.34 33.85 -0.74
CA ALA A 86 -32.55 34.15 -1.49
C ALA A 86 -32.40 35.47 -2.26
N ILE A 87 -32.87 35.50 -3.50
CA ILE A 87 -32.87 36.69 -4.34
C ILE A 87 -33.84 37.72 -3.77
N LYS A 88 -33.29 38.89 -3.36
CA LYS A 88 -34.06 40.06 -2.91
C LYS A 88 -33.72 41.24 -3.81
N GLY A 89 -34.69 42.12 -4.01
CA GLY A 89 -34.45 43.38 -4.74
C GLY A 89 -33.54 44.31 -3.94
N GLY A 90 -32.69 45.06 -4.66
CA GLY A 90 -31.75 46.01 -4.07
C GLY A 90 -30.32 45.44 -3.91
N GLU A 91 -29.42 46.23 -3.32
CA GLU A 91 -28.04 45.85 -3.06
C GLU A 91 -27.98 44.88 -1.87
N GLN A 92 -27.43 43.67 -2.10
CA GLN A 92 -27.30 42.63 -1.06
C GLN A 92 -25.87 42.57 -0.52
N ARG A 93 -25.73 42.71 0.78
CA ARG A 93 -24.43 42.46 1.45
C ARG A 93 -24.32 41.01 1.88
N VAL A 94 -23.30 40.33 1.39
CA VAL A 94 -22.99 38.93 1.68
C VAL A 94 -21.75 38.89 2.56
N VAL A 95 -21.86 38.29 3.74
CA VAL A 95 -20.73 38.10 4.65
C VAL A 95 -20.33 36.64 4.59
N MET A 96 -19.22 36.33 3.93
CA MET A 96 -18.72 34.96 3.83
C MET A 96 -17.86 34.62 5.04
N GLN A 97 -18.13 33.47 5.61
CA GLN A 97 -17.28 32.89 6.66
C GLN A 97 -16.16 32.10 6.03
N SER A 98 -14.97 32.18 6.60
CA SER A 98 -13.86 31.31 6.24
C SER A 98 -14.31 29.86 6.31
N ASP A 99 -14.02 29.07 5.27
CA ASP A 99 -14.19 27.60 5.27
C ASP A 99 -12.95 26.94 5.91
N THR A 100 -12.23 27.67 6.71
CA THR A 100 -11.51 27.09 7.80
C THR A 100 -12.56 26.52 8.77
N GLU A 101 -13.16 25.34 8.45
CA GLU A 101 -13.04 24.34 9.44
C GLU A 101 -11.53 24.27 9.69
N LEU A 102 -11.05 24.98 10.66
CA LEU A 102 -10.11 24.45 11.59
C LEU A 102 -10.76 23.13 12.04
N ILE A 103 -10.57 22.08 11.27
CA ILE A 103 -10.43 20.76 11.85
C ILE A 103 -9.32 21.05 12.83
N ASP A 104 -9.66 21.29 14.08
CA ASP A 104 -8.71 21.30 15.18
C ASP A 104 -8.02 19.96 15.03
N GLU A 105 -6.90 19.95 14.28
CA GLU A 105 -6.16 18.74 13.97
C GLU A 105 -5.72 18.22 15.32
N VAL A 106 -6.48 17.24 15.79
CA VAL A 106 -6.34 16.71 17.13
C VAL A 106 -5.20 15.71 17.07
N VAL A 107 -4.15 15.98 17.80
CA VAL A 107 -3.07 15.00 17.99
C VAL A 107 -3.49 14.05 19.09
N VAL A 108 -3.58 12.76 18.78
CA VAL A 108 -3.74 11.72 19.79
C VAL A 108 -2.44 11.64 20.59
N VAL A 109 -2.52 11.82 21.88
CA VAL A 109 -1.41 11.65 22.84
C VAL A 109 -1.73 10.49 23.76
N ALA A 110 -0.75 10.00 24.52
CA ALA A 110 -0.76 8.77 25.31
C ALA A 110 -2.10 8.41 25.97
N TYR A 111 -2.78 9.35 26.60
CA TYR A 111 -4.02 9.12 27.34
C TYR A 111 -5.13 10.13 27.01
N GLY A 112 -5.11 10.70 25.79
CA GLY A 112 -6.12 11.66 25.39
C GLY A 112 -5.85 12.27 24.03
N THR A 113 -6.66 13.26 23.70
CA THR A 113 -6.52 14.06 22.49
C THR A 113 -6.18 15.49 22.88
N GLN A 114 -5.18 16.09 22.25
CA GLN A 114 -4.84 17.51 22.41
C GLN A 114 -4.99 18.22 21.06
N LYS A 115 -5.38 19.48 21.10
CA LYS A 115 -5.36 20.29 19.90
C LYS A 115 -3.92 20.41 19.40
N LYS A 116 -3.69 20.26 18.11
CA LYS A 116 -2.35 20.39 17.51
C LYS A 116 -1.71 21.73 17.83
N SER A 117 -2.51 22.78 17.91
CA SER A 117 -2.08 24.13 18.29
C SER A 117 -1.56 24.25 19.73
N SER A 118 -2.01 23.38 20.64
CA SER A 118 -1.57 23.34 22.05
C SER A 118 -0.53 22.25 22.32
N PHE A 119 -0.22 21.41 21.32
CA PHE A 119 0.78 20.36 21.44
C PHE A 119 2.17 20.92 21.14
N THR A 120 3.02 21.00 22.15
CA THR A 120 4.39 21.55 22.04
C THR A 120 5.41 20.54 21.51
N GLY A 121 5.06 19.28 21.40
CA GLY A 121 5.92 18.19 20.92
C GLY A 121 6.00 18.06 19.41
N ALA A 122 7.05 17.38 18.91
CA ALA A 122 7.18 17.07 17.48
C ALA A 122 6.36 15.82 17.11
N ALA A 123 5.17 16.01 16.54
CA ALA A 123 4.34 14.95 16.04
C ALA A 123 4.08 15.07 14.52
N SER A 124 3.86 13.94 13.86
CA SER A 124 3.36 13.88 12.47
C SER A 124 2.19 12.92 12.44
N THR A 125 1.12 13.30 11.75
CA THR A 125 -0.08 12.47 11.63
C THR A 125 -0.33 12.10 10.16
N VAL A 126 -0.61 10.82 9.91
CA VAL A 126 -1.04 10.28 8.61
C VAL A 126 -2.47 9.81 8.78
N GLY A 127 -3.41 10.45 8.11
CA GLY A 127 -4.85 10.14 8.21
C GLY A 127 -5.31 9.06 7.25
N ALA A 128 -6.52 8.52 7.47
CA ALA A 128 -7.14 7.46 6.69
C ALA A 128 -7.11 7.70 5.17
N LYS A 129 -7.40 8.92 4.72
CA LYS A 129 -7.38 9.27 3.30
C LYS A 129 -6.02 9.03 2.62
N SER A 130 -4.91 9.21 3.34
CA SER A 130 -3.56 8.94 2.81
C SER A 130 -3.24 7.46 2.82
N ILE A 131 -3.75 6.72 3.80
CA ILE A 131 -3.60 5.27 3.92
C ILE A 131 -4.38 4.54 2.81
N GLU A 132 -5.62 4.95 2.57
CA GLU A 132 -6.54 4.33 1.60
C GLU A 132 -6.18 4.60 0.13
N LYS A 133 -5.38 5.63 -0.16
CA LYS A 133 -4.95 5.95 -1.54
C LYS A 133 -4.07 4.89 -2.18
N ARG A 134 -3.43 4.06 -1.39
CA ARG A 134 -2.49 3.01 -1.84
C ARG A 134 -3.03 1.64 -1.47
N ALA A 135 -3.00 0.72 -2.39
CA ALA A 135 -3.26 -0.70 -2.09
C ALA A 135 -2.04 -1.29 -1.35
N ILE A 136 -2.02 -1.14 -0.04
CA ILE A 136 -0.93 -1.61 0.82
C ILE A 136 -1.34 -2.89 1.55
N THR A 137 -0.43 -3.85 1.65
CA THR A 137 -0.66 -5.12 2.34
C THR A 137 -0.52 -4.94 3.85
N ASN A 138 0.41 -4.10 4.28
CA ASN A 138 0.64 -3.79 5.68
C ASN A 138 0.69 -2.27 5.95
N VAL A 139 0.42 -1.93 7.18
CA VAL A 139 0.26 -0.55 7.66
C VAL A 139 1.58 0.24 7.67
N THR A 140 2.73 -0.44 7.75
CA THR A 140 4.03 0.24 7.79
C THR A 140 4.34 0.96 6.49
N ALA A 141 3.89 0.42 5.37
CA ALA A 141 4.05 1.04 4.05
C ALA A 141 3.30 2.37 3.90
N ALA A 142 2.26 2.61 4.72
CA ALA A 142 1.52 3.87 4.73
C ALA A 142 2.37 5.06 5.22
N LEU A 143 3.41 4.81 5.99
CA LEU A 143 4.30 5.84 6.53
C LEU A 143 5.37 6.29 5.55
N GLU A 144 5.63 5.51 4.51
CA GLU A 144 6.65 5.78 3.51
C GLU A 144 6.35 7.07 2.73
N GLY A 145 7.21 8.07 2.86
CA GLY A 145 7.06 9.38 2.23
C GLY A 145 6.01 10.29 2.85
N ASN A 146 5.20 9.81 3.82
CA ASN A 146 4.10 10.57 4.42
C ASN A 146 4.44 11.18 5.79
N ALA A 147 5.56 10.80 6.40
CA ALA A 147 5.95 11.31 7.72
C ALA A 147 7.39 11.82 7.73
N SER A 148 7.59 13.12 7.99
CA SER A 148 8.92 13.72 8.07
C SER A 148 9.73 13.11 9.22
N GLY A 149 11.04 12.85 9.02
CA GLY A 149 11.93 12.27 10.03
C GLY A 149 11.65 10.80 10.37
N VAL A 150 10.87 10.11 9.54
CA VAL A 150 10.62 8.67 9.60
C VAL A 150 11.24 8.02 8.39
N GLN A 151 12.15 7.10 8.62
CA GLN A 151 12.72 6.25 7.58
C GLN A 151 11.99 4.91 7.58
N VAL A 152 11.44 4.55 6.44
CA VAL A 152 10.79 3.26 6.20
C VAL A 152 11.63 2.51 5.19
N THR A 153 12.05 1.31 5.53
CA THR A 153 12.86 0.46 4.66
C THR A 153 12.19 -0.90 4.54
N ALA A 154 11.72 -1.22 3.34
CA ALA A 154 11.26 -2.56 3.03
C ALA A 154 12.47 -3.51 3.03
N ALA A 155 12.45 -4.55 3.85
CA ALA A 155 13.53 -5.52 3.95
C ALA A 155 13.55 -6.44 2.74
N THR A 156 12.38 -6.88 2.29
CA THR A 156 12.16 -7.77 1.15
C THR A 156 10.95 -7.30 0.34
N GLY A 157 10.69 -7.94 -0.78
CA GLY A 157 9.44 -7.75 -1.53
C GLY A 157 8.35 -8.77 -1.17
N GLN A 158 8.53 -9.50 -0.06
CA GLN A 158 7.61 -10.53 0.40
C GLN A 158 6.25 -9.92 0.80
N PRO A 159 5.12 -10.43 0.28
CA PRO A 159 3.81 -10.01 0.74
C PRO A 159 3.63 -10.20 2.25
N GLY A 160 2.97 -9.23 2.92
CA GLY A 160 2.69 -9.29 4.36
C GLY A 160 3.87 -8.99 5.29
N GLU A 161 5.09 -8.86 4.78
CA GLU A 161 6.24 -8.51 5.61
C GLU A 161 6.22 -7.02 5.98
N SER A 162 6.49 -6.73 7.25
CA SER A 162 6.51 -5.36 7.76
C SER A 162 7.83 -4.67 7.41
N SER A 163 7.72 -3.43 6.93
CA SER A 163 8.90 -2.60 6.72
C SER A 163 9.57 -2.24 8.04
N SER A 164 10.89 -2.16 8.04
CA SER A 164 11.64 -1.63 9.17
C SER A 164 11.44 -0.12 9.26
N ILE A 165 11.00 0.36 10.42
CA ILE A 165 10.76 1.78 10.67
C ILE A 165 11.79 2.30 11.67
N ARG A 166 12.37 3.47 11.36
CA ARG A 166 13.26 4.21 12.24
C ARG A 166 12.83 5.66 12.33
N ILE A 167 12.82 6.19 13.54
CA ILE A 167 12.45 7.58 13.82
C ILE A 167 13.74 8.31 14.23
N ARG A 168 14.11 9.37 13.49
CA ARG A 168 15.32 10.19 13.71
C ARG A 168 16.65 9.41 13.68
N GLY A 169 16.70 8.25 13.01
CA GLY A 169 17.91 7.48 12.79
C GLY A 169 18.12 6.34 13.79
N PHE A 170 19.39 6.03 14.08
CA PHE A 170 19.76 4.91 14.95
C PHE A 170 19.97 5.40 16.38
N GLY A 171 19.27 4.83 17.34
CA GLY A 171 19.45 5.09 18.77
C GLY A 171 20.49 4.17 19.42
N SER A 172 20.71 2.98 18.84
CA SER A 172 21.65 1.98 19.38
C SER A 172 22.28 1.16 18.26
N VAL A 173 23.53 0.75 18.47
CA VAL A 173 24.25 -0.17 17.57
C VAL A 173 23.90 -1.63 17.88
N ASN A 174 23.66 -1.96 19.14
CA ASN A 174 23.48 -3.34 19.59
C ASN A 174 22.05 -3.68 20.03
N ALA A 175 21.17 -2.69 20.23
CA ALA A 175 19.78 -2.88 20.62
C ALA A 175 18.83 -2.58 19.46
N SER A 176 17.56 -3.00 19.62
CA SER A 176 16.51 -2.70 18.65
C SER A 176 16.34 -1.19 18.49
N ASN A 177 16.22 -0.75 17.24
CA ASN A 177 15.90 0.64 16.87
C ASN A 177 14.45 0.80 16.42
N ALA A 178 13.60 -0.23 16.62
CA ALA A 178 12.19 -0.16 16.27
C ALA A 178 11.43 0.76 17.22
N PRO A 179 10.47 1.55 16.71
CA PRO A 179 9.58 2.35 17.55
C PRO A 179 8.61 1.47 18.35
N LEU A 180 8.07 2.02 19.42
CA LEU A 180 6.96 1.40 20.15
C LEU A 180 5.66 1.62 19.38
N TYR A 181 4.85 0.57 19.23
CA TYR A 181 3.51 0.67 18.67
C TYR A 181 2.45 0.68 19.77
N VAL A 182 1.49 1.58 19.63
CA VAL A 182 0.35 1.71 20.52
C VAL A 182 -0.93 1.75 19.70
N VAL A 183 -1.84 0.83 19.92
CA VAL A 183 -3.12 0.72 19.20
C VAL A 183 -4.25 1.06 20.16
N ASP A 184 -5.05 2.06 19.84
CA ASP A 184 -6.16 2.56 20.68
C ASP A 184 -5.79 2.76 22.15
N GLY A 185 -4.58 3.30 22.39
CA GLY A 185 -4.05 3.59 23.72
C GLY A 185 -3.39 2.41 24.45
N THR A 186 -3.32 1.24 23.83
CA THR A 186 -2.70 0.03 24.40
C THR A 186 -1.39 -0.31 23.69
N ILE A 187 -0.32 -0.63 24.43
CA ILE A 187 0.93 -1.13 23.87
C ILE A 187 0.65 -2.41 23.08
N TYR A 188 1.07 -2.41 21.83
CA TYR A 188 0.85 -3.49 20.89
C TYR A 188 2.16 -4.27 20.66
N ASN A 189 2.17 -5.53 21.07
CA ASN A 189 3.33 -6.42 20.97
C ASN A 189 3.26 -7.38 19.78
N GLY A 190 2.18 -7.31 18.98
CA GLY A 190 2.01 -8.12 17.77
C GLY A 190 2.78 -7.58 16.57
N SER A 191 2.71 -8.33 15.47
CA SER A 191 3.21 -7.82 14.19
C SER A 191 2.29 -6.71 13.68
N ILE A 192 2.87 -5.56 13.38
CA ILE A 192 2.10 -4.43 12.86
C ILE A 192 1.45 -4.73 11.49
N GLY A 193 2.01 -5.68 10.74
CA GLY A 193 1.44 -6.19 9.49
C GLY A 193 0.12 -6.95 9.65
N ASP A 194 -0.20 -7.39 10.88
CA ASP A 194 -1.45 -8.09 11.15
C ASP A 194 -2.66 -7.14 11.20
N ILE A 195 -2.42 -5.83 11.40
CA ILE A 195 -3.49 -4.83 11.44
C ILE A 195 -3.97 -4.54 10.01
N ASN A 196 -5.29 -4.60 9.82
CA ASN A 196 -5.89 -4.24 8.54
C ASN A 196 -5.81 -2.71 8.33
N PRO A 197 -5.11 -2.22 7.28
CA PRO A 197 -5.03 -0.78 6.99
C PRO A 197 -6.39 -0.11 6.81
N ALA A 198 -7.40 -0.85 6.33
CA ALA A 198 -8.77 -0.34 6.14
C ALA A 198 -9.46 0.04 7.45
N ASP A 199 -9.03 -0.49 8.59
CA ASP A 199 -9.59 -0.20 9.92
C ASP A 199 -8.94 1.01 10.60
N ILE A 200 -7.93 1.64 9.99
CA ILE A 200 -7.16 2.72 10.61
C ILE A 200 -7.76 4.08 10.25
N GLU A 201 -8.00 4.89 11.28
CA GLU A 201 -8.40 6.29 11.13
C GLU A 201 -7.19 7.20 10.98
N SER A 202 -6.15 6.99 11.81
CA SER A 202 -4.93 7.78 11.75
C SER A 202 -3.75 7.08 12.41
N MET A 203 -2.55 7.48 11.99
CA MET A 203 -1.29 7.10 12.61
C MET A 203 -0.57 8.38 13.03
N THR A 204 -0.31 8.53 14.32
CA THR A 204 0.45 9.67 14.88
C THR A 204 1.80 9.21 15.36
N ILE A 205 2.87 9.84 14.88
CA ILE A 205 4.24 9.52 15.20
C ILE A 205 4.76 10.56 16.19
N LEU A 206 5.07 10.11 17.42
CA LEU A 206 5.69 10.91 18.46
C LEU A 206 7.21 10.76 18.38
N LYS A 207 7.92 11.87 18.19
CA LYS A 207 9.35 11.86 17.84
C LYS A 207 10.27 12.38 18.93
N ASP A 208 9.74 13.08 19.92
CA ASP A 208 10.55 13.69 21.00
C ASP A 208 10.33 13.01 22.35
N ALA A 209 11.31 13.17 23.24
CA ALA A 209 11.30 12.56 24.56
C ALA A 209 10.16 13.07 25.46
N ALA A 210 9.73 14.32 25.29
CA ALA A 210 8.64 14.87 26.11
C ALA A 210 7.31 14.19 25.78
N SER A 211 7.00 13.99 24.49
CA SER A 211 5.77 13.32 24.07
C SER A 211 5.80 11.80 24.29
N THR A 212 6.98 11.18 24.31
CA THR A 212 7.12 9.72 24.51
C THR A 212 7.33 9.31 25.98
N SER A 213 7.61 10.26 26.88
CA SER A 213 7.92 10.00 28.29
C SER A 213 6.86 9.18 29.03
N LEU A 214 5.60 9.32 28.66
CA LEU A 214 4.46 8.59 29.24
C LEU A 214 4.49 7.08 28.96
N TYR A 215 5.30 6.63 28.01
CA TYR A 215 5.48 5.21 27.66
C TYR A 215 6.77 4.61 28.22
N GLY A 216 7.51 5.37 29.02
CA GLY A 216 8.74 4.91 29.70
C GLY A 216 9.89 4.61 28.73
N SER A 217 10.83 3.76 29.17
CA SER A 217 12.06 3.43 28.44
C SER A 217 11.81 2.73 27.10
N SER A 218 10.72 2.01 26.96
CA SER A 218 10.35 1.33 25.71
C SER A 218 10.08 2.29 24.54
N ALA A 219 9.85 3.56 24.84
CA ALA A 219 9.56 4.61 23.85
C ALA A 219 10.81 5.41 23.43
N GLY A 220 12.00 4.98 23.82
CA GLY A 220 13.26 5.67 23.51
C GLY A 220 13.52 5.87 22.00
N ASN A 221 13.01 4.99 21.15
CA ASN A 221 13.11 5.09 19.70
C ASN A 221 11.89 5.77 19.04
N GLY A 222 11.05 6.45 19.82
CA GLY A 222 9.78 7.05 19.38
C GLY A 222 8.60 6.11 19.50
N VAL A 223 7.40 6.67 19.32
CA VAL A 223 6.12 5.95 19.44
C VAL A 223 5.26 6.20 18.20
N ILE A 224 4.65 5.15 17.70
CA ILE A 224 3.64 5.21 16.64
C ILE A 224 2.29 4.86 17.26
N LEU A 225 1.43 5.86 17.37
CA LEU A 225 0.06 5.72 17.84
C LEU A 225 -0.84 5.41 16.66
N ILE A 226 -1.54 4.30 16.71
CA ILE A 226 -2.51 3.88 15.71
C ILE A 226 -3.90 4.02 16.32
N THR A 227 -4.72 4.86 15.71
CA THR A 227 -6.11 5.03 16.10
C THR A 227 -6.99 4.32 15.08
N THR A 228 -7.85 3.42 15.53
CA THR A 228 -8.77 2.71 14.66
C THR A 228 -10.06 3.50 14.45
N LYS A 229 -10.77 3.19 13.37
CA LYS A 229 -12.02 3.84 12.98
C LYS A 229 -13.10 3.65 14.05
N LYS A 230 -13.91 4.68 14.27
CA LYS A 230 -15.08 4.72 15.16
C LYS A 230 -16.31 5.08 14.34
N GLY A 231 -17.47 4.98 14.95
CA GLY A 231 -18.69 5.49 14.35
C GLY A 231 -18.61 7.00 14.08
N LYS A 232 -19.00 7.44 12.90
CA LYS A 232 -18.97 8.84 12.49
C LYS A 232 -20.38 9.42 12.38
N GLU A 233 -20.51 10.70 12.73
CA GLU A 233 -21.69 11.53 12.44
C GLU A 233 -21.72 11.83 10.93
N SER A 234 -22.29 10.94 10.15
CA SER A 234 -22.43 11.12 8.71
C SER A 234 -23.91 11.03 8.33
N GLY A 235 -24.78 11.71 9.09
CA GLY A 235 -26.21 11.84 8.73
C GLY A 235 -26.97 10.52 8.60
N GLY A 236 -26.43 9.39 9.12
CA GLY A 236 -27.05 8.06 9.01
C GLY A 236 -26.09 6.88 9.19
N THR A 237 -26.66 5.71 9.07
CA THR A 237 -25.95 4.42 9.08
C THR A 237 -25.19 4.24 7.76
N GLY A 238 -23.87 4.06 7.82
CA GLY A 238 -23.01 3.85 6.65
C GLY A 238 -22.54 2.42 6.51
N VAL A 239 -22.83 1.79 5.38
CA VAL A 239 -22.19 0.54 4.96
C VAL A 239 -21.21 0.87 3.84
N ASN A 240 -19.97 0.43 3.96
CA ASN A 240 -18.95 0.61 2.94
C ASN A 240 -18.34 -0.74 2.55
N LEU A 241 -18.30 -1.01 1.25
CA LEU A 241 -17.64 -2.16 0.67
C LEU A 241 -16.51 -1.67 -0.23
N THR A 242 -15.27 -2.07 0.09
CA THR A 242 -14.10 -1.80 -0.72
C THR A 242 -13.58 -3.09 -1.32
N ILE A 243 -13.37 -3.09 -2.64
CA ILE A 243 -12.82 -4.21 -3.38
C ILE A 243 -11.60 -3.72 -4.13
N ASN A 244 -10.44 -4.33 -3.86
CA ASN A 244 -9.19 -4.06 -4.56
C ASN A 244 -8.71 -5.35 -5.22
N GLN A 245 -8.43 -5.28 -6.52
CA GLN A 245 -7.84 -6.38 -7.28
C GLN A 245 -6.66 -5.84 -8.08
N GLY A 246 -5.63 -6.67 -8.23
CA GLY A 246 -4.43 -6.25 -8.94
C GLY A 246 -3.51 -7.41 -9.28
N TRP A 247 -2.57 -7.13 -10.15
CA TRP A 247 -1.53 -8.07 -10.54
C TRP A 247 -0.17 -7.43 -10.25
N SER A 248 0.75 -8.22 -9.73
CA SER A 248 2.11 -7.80 -9.43
C SER A 248 3.10 -8.60 -10.26
N ASN A 249 4.05 -7.87 -10.84
CA ASN A 249 5.16 -8.45 -11.56
C ASN A 249 6.46 -7.80 -11.08
N ARG A 250 7.57 -8.42 -11.41
CA ARG A 250 8.88 -7.85 -11.12
C ARG A 250 9.05 -6.50 -11.83
N ALA A 251 9.32 -5.44 -11.06
CA ALA A 251 9.40 -4.06 -11.58
C ALA A 251 10.61 -3.85 -12.51
N TYR A 252 11.72 -4.50 -12.19
CA TYR A 252 12.97 -4.38 -12.95
C TYR A 252 13.44 -5.75 -13.39
N LYS A 253 13.75 -5.88 -14.68
CA LYS A 253 14.45 -7.07 -15.20
C LYS A 253 15.88 -7.07 -14.68
N ASP A 254 16.46 -8.26 -14.57
CA ASP A 254 17.88 -8.39 -14.24
C ASP A 254 18.78 -7.90 -15.38
N TYR A 255 20.06 -7.76 -15.10
CA TYR A 255 21.04 -7.43 -16.13
C TYR A 255 21.01 -8.49 -17.25
N LYS A 256 21.28 -8.05 -18.48
CA LYS A 256 21.39 -8.97 -19.60
C LYS A 256 22.51 -9.95 -19.31
N LYS A 257 22.18 -11.21 -19.24
CA LYS A 257 23.14 -12.32 -19.07
C LYS A 257 23.86 -12.61 -20.39
N VAL A 258 25.01 -13.26 -20.28
CA VAL A 258 25.70 -13.85 -21.43
C VAL A 258 24.80 -14.94 -22.01
N GLY A 259 24.59 -14.91 -23.32
CA GLY A 259 23.82 -15.93 -24.02
C GLY A 259 24.61 -17.24 -24.16
N ILE A 260 23.88 -18.33 -24.44
CA ILE A 260 24.46 -19.67 -24.59
C ILE A 260 25.54 -19.72 -25.68
N TYR A 261 25.36 -19.02 -26.79
CA TYR A 261 26.28 -18.98 -27.92
C TYR A 261 27.58 -18.21 -27.62
N ASP A 262 27.51 -17.19 -26.75
CA ASP A 262 28.68 -16.43 -26.31
C ASP A 262 29.38 -17.07 -25.12
N TYR A 263 28.68 -17.90 -24.36
CA TYR A 263 29.20 -18.52 -23.14
C TYR A 263 30.33 -19.51 -23.45
N TYR A 264 30.16 -20.36 -24.46
CA TYR A 264 31.17 -21.37 -24.82
C TYR A 264 32.48 -20.74 -25.30
N PRO A 265 32.53 -19.77 -26.22
CA PRO A 265 33.76 -19.06 -26.56
C PRO A 265 34.47 -18.44 -25.36
N LEU A 266 33.73 -17.83 -24.43
CA LEU A 266 34.29 -17.26 -23.20
C LEU A 266 34.91 -18.34 -22.27
N GLN A 267 34.24 -19.47 -22.12
CA GLN A 267 34.75 -20.58 -21.33
C GLN A 267 35.97 -21.24 -21.98
N TRP A 268 35.98 -21.33 -23.31
CA TRP A 268 37.15 -21.80 -24.06
C TRP A 268 38.35 -20.84 -23.87
N GLU A 269 38.16 -19.54 -23.95
CA GLU A 269 39.21 -18.56 -23.70
C GLU A 269 39.76 -18.66 -22.27
N MET A 270 38.89 -18.84 -21.27
CA MET A 270 39.27 -19.11 -19.88
C MET A 270 40.14 -20.34 -19.75
N LEU A 271 39.75 -21.48 -20.37
CA LEU A 271 40.51 -22.73 -20.35
C LEU A 271 41.86 -22.56 -21.05
N LYS A 272 41.89 -21.94 -22.23
CA LYS A 272 43.12 -21.65 -22.95
C LYS A 272 44.09 -20.82 -22.12
N ASN A 273 43.62 -19.76 -21.51
CA ASN A 273 44.44 -18.86 -20.68
C ASN A 273 44.98 -19.63 -19.44
N SER A 274 44.17 -20.50 -18.85
CA SER A 274 44.57 -21.37 -17.74
C SER A 274 45.70 -22.31 -18.14
N TYR A 275 45.62 -22.92 -19.32
CA TYR A 275 46.70 -23.77 -19.87
C TYR A 275 47.96 -22.99 -20.17
N ILE A 276 47.86 -21.75 -20.71
CA ILE A 276 49.02 -20.89 -20.93
C ILE A 276 49.69 -20.56 -19.59
N THR A 277 48.93 -20.16 -18.58
CA THR A 277 49.44 -19.92 -17.23
C THR A 277 50.13 -21.15 -16.61
N SER A 278 49.67 -22.32 -17.00
CA SER A 278 50.29 -23.63 -16.59
C SER A 278 51.53 -23.98 -17.42
N GLY A 279 52.04 -23.08 -18.26
CA GLY A 279 53.26 -23.24 -19.02
C GLY A 279 53.12 -23.91 -20.40
N LYS A 280 51.91 -24.05 -20.93
CA LYS A 280 51.70 -24.55 -22.29
C LYS A 280 51.85 -23.42 -23.30
N ASP A 281 52.40 -23.72 -24.49
CA ASP A 281 52.39 -22.76 -25.61
C ASP A 281 50.96 -22.51 -26.11
N ALA A 282 50.76 -21.41 -26.83
CA ALA A 282 49.46 -20.95 -27.25
C ALA A 282 48.68 -21.91 -28.16
N ALA A 283 49.36 -22.64 -29.00
CA ALA A 283 48.77 -23.61 -29.94
C ALA A 283 48.30 -24.87 -29.19
N THR A 284 49.16 -25.40 -28.33
CA THR A 284 48.84 -26.53 -27.46
C THR A 284 47.70 -26.17 -26.50
N ALA A 285 47.73 -24.99 -25.90
CA ALA A 285 46.67 -24.51 -25.01
C ALA A 285 45.32 -24.37 -25.74
N ALA A 286 45.30 -23.89 -26.97
CA ALA A 286 44.08 -23.78 -27.78
C ALA A 286 43.51 -25.20 -28.11
N SER A 287 44.36 -26.12 -28.53
CA SER A 287 43.97 -27.51 -28.83
C SER A 287 43.38 -28.21 -27.58
N LEU A 288 44.02 -28.04 -26.42
CA LEU A 288 43.55 -28.60 -25.15
C LEU A 288 42.21 -27.97 -24.73
N ALA A 289 42.05 -26.65 -24.89
CA ALA A 289 40.79 -25.97 -24.56
C ALA A 289 39.65 -26.51 -25.44
N THR A 290 39.84 -26.66 -26.74
CA THR A 290 38.87 -27.24 -27.67
C THR A 290 38.49 -28.65 -27.30
N SER A 291 39.47 -29.53 -27.06
CA SER A 291 39.19 -30.95 -26.73
C SER A 291 38.61 -31.18 -25.34
N LYS A 292 38.75 -30.22 -24.42
CA LYS A 292 38.33 -30.38 -23.01
C LYS A 292 37.08 -29.58 -22.64
N ILE A 293 36.61 -28.67 -23.46
CA ILE A 293 35.50 -27.77 -23.10
C ILE A 293 34.21 -28.52 -22.76
N GLY A 294 33.79 -29.49 -23.56
CA GLY A 294 32.59 -30.31 -23.30
C GLY A 294 32.72 -31.09 -22.01
N SER A 295 33.87 -31.83 -21.82
CA SER A 295 34.11 -32.58 -20.59
C SER A 295 34.24 -31.70 -19.34
N THR A 296 34.64 -30.44 -19.48
CA THR A 296 34.74 -29.47 -18.37
C THR A 296 33.36 -28.94 -17.98
N LEU A 297 32.57 -28.55 -18.97
CA LEU A 297 31.23 -27.98 -18.72
C LEU A 297 30.18 -29.08 -18.46
N LYS A 298 30.43 -30.31 -18.92
CA LYS A 298 29.60 -31.52 -18.72
C LYS A 298 28.22 -31.50 -19.41
N TYR A 299 27.79 -30.37 -19.92
CA TYR A 299 26.54 -30.21 -20.64
C TYR A 299 26.84 -29.69 -22.04
N ASN A 300 26.39 -30.40 -23.04
CA ASN A 300 26.45 -29.97 -24.44
C ASN A 300 25.02 -29.76 -24.97
N PRO A 301 24.51 -28.54 -24.98
CA PRO A 301 23.14 -28.27 -25.39
C PRO A 301 22.95 -28.32 -26.91
N PHE A 302 23.99 -28.41 -27.71
CA PHE A 302 23.89 -28.32 -29.16
C PHE A 302 23.56 -29.68 -29.79
N VAL A 303 22.61 -29.67 -30.73
CA VAL A 303 22.22 -30.85 -31.48
C VAL A 303 23.30 -31.17 -32.54
N GLY A 304 23.75 -32.43 -32.58
CA GLY A 304 24.67 -32.91 -33.63
C GLY A 304 26.09 -32.36 -33.56
N VAL A 305 26.47 -31.70 -32.48
CA VAL A 305 27.84 -31.22 -32.25
C VAL A 305 28.53 -32.07 -31.19
N ALA A 306 29.70 -32.62 -31.50
CA ALA A 306 30.47 -33.39 -30.54
C ALA A 306 31.10 -32.50 -29.46
N ASP A 307 31.31 -33.05 -28.26
CA ASP A 307 31.83 -32.35 -27.08
C ASP A 307 33.20 -31.69 -27.28
N ASP A 308 34.03 -32.29 -28.09
CA ASP A 308 35.38 -31.83 -28.45
C ASP A 308 35.39 -30.92 -29.70
N ALA A 309 34.23 -30.63 -30.26
CA ALA A 309 34.06 -29.80 -31.47
C ALA A 309 33.15 -28.60 -31.26
N ILE A 310 32.73 -28.29 -30.02
CA ILE A 310 31.81 -27.16 -29.72
C ILE A 310 32.48 -25.83 -30.07
N VAL A 311 33.75 -25.66 -29.72
CA VAL A 311 34.54 -24.44 -30.04
C VAL A 311 35.80 -24.86 -30.75
N GLY A 312 36.06 -24.22 -31.90
CA GLY A 312 37.26 -24.46 -32.67
C GLY A 312 38.54 -23.99 -31.96
N THR A 313 39.73 -24.39 -32.48
CA THR A 313 41.04 -23.94 -31.97
C THR A 313 41.27 -22.42 -32.22
N ASP A 314 40.45 -21.79 -33.03
CA ASP A 314 40.39 -20.34 -33.27
C ASP A 314 39.52 -19.61 -32.22
N GLY A 315 38.90 -20.33 -31.31
CA GLY A 315 38.03 -19.77 -30.27
C GLY A 315 36.62 -19.45 -30.72
N LYS A 316 36.24 -19.80 -31.93
CA LYS A 316 34.89 -19.57 -32.45
C LYS A 316 33.99 -20.75 -32.21
N LEU A 317 32.74 -20.47 -31.93
CA LEU A 317 31.72 -21.50 -31.84
C LEU A 317 31.57 -22.26 -33.17
N ASN A 318 31.35 -23.55 -33.13
CA ASN A 318 31.10 -24.36 -34.31
C ASN A 318 29.88 -23.85 -35.07
N SER A 319 29.99 -23.68 -36.38
CA SER A 319 28.92 -23.16 -37.23
C SER A 319 27.68 -24.04 -37.29
N SER A 320 27.76 -25.32 -36.87
CA SER A 320 26.61 -26.21 -36.74
C SER A 320 25.98 -26.18 -35.38
N ALA A 321 26.45 -25.32 -34.45
CA ALA A 321 25.90 -25.15 -33.11
C ALA A 321 24.73 -24.13 -33.13
N ASP A 322 23.67 -24.43 -33.86
CA ASP A 322 22.52 -23.56 -34.11
C ASP A 322 21.22 -24.04 -33.43
N ALA A 323 21.05 -25.35 -33.24
CA ALA A 323 19.91 -25.96 -32.60
C ALA A 323 20.25 -26.46 -31.17
N LEU A 324 19.31 -26.26 -30.26
CA LEU A 324 19.47 -26.63 -28.85
C LEU A 324 18.61 -27.85 -28.49
N LYS A 325 19.16 -28.77 -27.68
CA LYS A 325 18.50 -29.96 -27.18
C LYS A 325 17.39 -29.66 -26.16
N TRP A 326 17.59 -28.64 -25.31
CA TRP A 326 16.67 -28.20 -24.23
C TRP A 326 16.54 -26.67 -24.22
N GLY A 327 16.40 -26.06 -25.39
CA GLY A 327 16.36 -24.60 -25.54
C GLY A 327 15.15 -23.95 -24.89
N ASP A 328 14.08 -24.70 -24.69
CA ASP A 328 12.83 -24.31 -24.02
C ASP A 328 12.89 -24.35 -22.48
N ASP A 329 13.93 -24.96 -21.89
CA ASP A 329 14.09 -25.17 -20.45
C ASP A 329 15.31 -24.43 -19.86
N LEU A 330 15.74 -23.34 -20.49
CA LEU A 330 16.92 -22.55 -20.05
C LEU A 330 16.55 -21.28 -19.29
N ASP A 331 15.27 -20.93 -19.19
CA ASP A 331 14.81 -19.72 -18.52
C ASP A 331 14.55 -19.95 -17.04
N TRP A 332 15.59 -19.88 -16.23
CA TRP A 332 15.51 -19.95 -14.77
C TRP A 332 14.72 -18.82 -14.14
N GLU A 333 14.55 -17.67 -14.84
CA GLU A 333 13.75 -16.56 -14.33
C GLU A 333 12.26 -16.87 -14.47
N ASP A 334 11.85 -17.46 -15.60
CA ASP A 334 10.46 -17.87 -15.81
C ASP A 334 10.05 -18.96 -14.82
N ALA A 335 10.94 -19.92 -14.55
CA ALA A 335 10.70 -20.98 -13.57
C ALA A 335 10.56 -20.47 -12.12
N ALA A 336 11.19 -19.34 -11.76
CA ALA A 336 11.23 -18.81 -10.40
C ALA A 336 10.23 -17.69 -10.14
N PHE A 337 9.79 -16.99 -11.20
CA PHE A 337 8.93 -15.83 -11.08
C PHE A 337 7.62 -16.05 -11.81
N LYS A 338 6.54 -15.59 -11.20
CA LYS A 338 5.17 -15.64 -11.74
C LYS A 338 4.52 -14.27 -11.65
N THR A 339 3.41 -14.09 -12.33
CA THR A 339 2.52 -12.96 -12.06
C THR A 339 1.77 -13.23 -10.75
N GLY A 340 1.97 -12.40 -9.75
CA GLY A 340 1.22 -12.45 -8.50
C GLY A 340 -0.16 -11.86 -8.68
N TYR A 341 -1.14 -12.39 -7.97
CA TYR A 341 -2.52 -11.89 -7.97
C TYR A 341 -2.92 -11.45 -6.57
N ARG A 342 -3.41 -10.21 -6.47
CA ARG A 342 -3.93 -9.63 -5.22
C ARG A 342 -5.44 -9.47 -5.31
N GLN A 343 -6.12 -9.90 -4.26
CA GLN A 343 -7.54 -9.66 -4.04
C GLN A 343 -7.80 -9.27 -2.59
N GLU A 344 -8.55 -8.19 -2.41
CA GLU A 344 -8.88 -7.65 -1.11
C GLU A 344 -10.34 -7.23 -1.07
N TYR A 345 -11.03 -7.63 -0.01
CA TYR A 345 -12.43 -7.31 0.24
C TYR A 345 -12.57 -6.81 1.67
N ASN A 346 -13.04 -5.58 1.83
CA ASN A 346 -13.28 -4.98 3.14
C ASN A 346 -14.74 -4.48 3.20
N LEU A 347 -15.51 -5.05 4.11
CA LEU A 347 -16.87 -4.60 4.41
C LEU A 347 -16.85 -3.94 5.78
N SER A 348 -17.34 -2.71 5.87
CA SER A 348 -17.46 -2.00 7.14
C SER A 348 -18.84 -1.36 7.31
N TYR A 349 -19.25 -1.30 8.56
CA TYR A 349 -20.47 -0.65 9.02
C TYR A 349 -20.10 0.40 10.05
N ASN A 350 -20.64 1.59 9.92
CA ASN A 350 -20.46 2.65 10.91
C ASN A 350 -21.78 3.37 11.17
N THR A 351 -21.99 3.74 12.42
CA THR A 351 -23.13 4.54 12.86
C THR A 351 -22.78 5.33 14.11
N LYS A 352 -23.37 6.50 14.27
CA LYS A 352 -23.26 7.30 15.48
C LYS A 352 -24.60 7.91 15.81
N THR A 353 -24.98 7.80 17.07
CA THR A 353 -26.14 8.42 17.68
C THR A 353 -25.67 9.35 18.79
N GLU A 354 -26.58 10.07 19.42
CA GLU A 354 -26.24 10.90 20.60
C GLU A 354 -25.71 10.08 21.78
N LYS A 355 -26.09 8.79 21.87
CA LYS A 355 -25.79 7.93 23.02
C LYS A 355 -24.81 6.80 22.72
N SER A 356 -24.45 6.58 21.47
CA SER A 356 -23.53 5.50 21.08
C SER A 356 -22.89 5.76 19.72
N ASP A 357 -21.72 5.22 19.53
CA ASP A 357 -21.12 5.02 18.21
C ASP A 357 -20.65 3.59 18.02
N THR A 358 -20.75 3.10 16.80
CA THR A 358 -20.39 1.74 16.43
C THR A 358 -19.60 1.76 15.11
N TYR A 359 -18.51 1.04 15.10
CA TYR A 359 -17.79 0.63 13.91
C TYR A 359 -17.60 -0.88 13.94
N ALA A 360 -17.98 -1.55 12.88
CA ALA A 360 -17.72 -2.98 12.69
C ALA A 360 -17.15 -3.22 11.31
N SER A 361 -16.19 -4.13 11.19
CA SER A 361 -15.62 -4.50 9.90
C SER A 361 -15.28 -5.97 9.81
N VAL A 362 -15.29 -6.48 8.59
CA VAL A 362 -14.70 -7.76 8.20
C VAL A 362 -13.87 -7.55 6.95
N GLY A 363 -12.70 -8.16 6.92
CA GLY A 363 -11.75 -8.02 5.82
C GLY A 363 -11.13 -9.35 5.44
N TYR A 364 -10.91 -9.53 4.14
CA TYR A 364 -10.15 -10.61 3.54
C TYR A 364 -9.12 -10.03 2.58
N LEU A 365 -7.91 -10.52 2.65
CA LEU A 365 -6.82 -10.22 1.73
C LEU A 365 -6.13 -11.52 1.36
N ASN A 366 -5.93 -11.74 0.07
CA ASN A 366 -4.94 -12.65 -0.47
C ASN A 366 -4.00 -11.88 -1.40
N ASP A 367 -2.70 -11.99 -1.19
CA ASP A 367 -1.66 -11.25 -1.92
C ASP A 367 -0.56 -12.22 -2.33
N ASP A 368 -0.65 -12.75 -3.55
CA ASP A 368 0.37 -13.63 -4.11
C ASP A 368 1.59 -12.82 -4.51
N GLY A 369 2.76 -13.28 -4.09
CA GLY A 369 4.03 -12.71 -4.53
C GLY A 369 4.36 -13.07 -5.97
N TYR A 370 5.24 -12.28 -6.56
CA TYR A 370 5.78 -12.57 -7.90
C TYR A 370 6.86 -13.69 -7.91
N MET A 371 7.33 -14.13 -6.75
CA MET A 371 8.17 -15.33 -6.59
C MET A 371 7.30 -16.55 -6.32
N ILE A 372 7.75 -17.74 -6.78
CA ILE A 372 7.10 -19.01 -6.43
C ILE A 372 7.03 -19.21 -4.92
N LYS A 373 5.97 -19.85 -4.42
CA LYS A 373 5.74 -20.17 -2.99
C LYS A 373 5.85 -18.96 -2.04
N THR A 374 5.48 -17.78 -2.51
CA THR A 374 5.35 -16.60 -1.66
C THR A 374 3.95 -16.05 -1.76
N ASP A 375 3.24 -16.00 -0.64
CA ASP A 375 1.91 -15.42 -0.52
C ASP A 375 1.63 -14.97 0.91
N PHE A 376 0.61 -14.14 1.03
CA PHE A 376 0.12 -13.64 2.29
C PHE A 376 -1.40 -13.60 2.29
N GLU A 377 -2.00 -14.28 3.23
CA GLU A 377 -3.44 -14.27 3.45
C GLU A 377 -3.79 -13.65 4.80
N ARG A 378 -4.82 -12.80 4.85
CA ARG A 378 -5.31 -12.19 6.08
C ARG A 378 -6.83 -12.20 6.14
N TYR A 379 -7.35 -12.74 7.24
CA TYR A 379 -8.72 -12.57 7.68
C TYR A 379 -8.73 -11.62 8.87
N SER A 380 -9.56 -10.61 8.86
CA SER A 380 -9.67 -9.64 9.95
C SER A 380 -11.12 -9.35 10.31
N GLY A 381 -11.35 -9.11 11.58
CA GLY A 381 -12.64 -8.66 12.11
C GLY A 381 -12.41 -7.63 13.21
N ARG A 382 -13.20 -6.57 13.22
CA ARG A 382 -13.13 -5.51 14.23
C ARG A 382 -14.51 -5.07 14.66
N LEU A 383 -14.64 -4.77 15.96
CA LEU A 383 -15.82 -4.15 16.55
C LEU A 383 -15.36 -3.07 17.54
N ASN A 384 -15.71 -1.84 17.27
CA ASN A 384 -15.56 -0.71 18.21
C ASN A 384 -16.96 -0.21 18.56
N TYR A 385 -17.33 -0.32 19.82
CA TYR A 385 -18.63 0.08 20.33
C TYR A 385 -18.46 0.97 21.56
N ASN A 386 -18.92 2.21 21.46
CA ASN A 386 -18.85 3.18 22.53
C ASN A 386 -20.26 3.61 22.93
N VAL A 387 -20.48 3.79 24.22
CA VAL A 387 -21.78 4.16 24.79
C VAL A 387 -21.62 5.36 25.71
N TYR A 388 -22.52 6.32 25.55
CA TYR A 388 -22.61 7.57 26.31
C TYR A 388 -23.97 7.69 27.00
N PRO A 389 -24.27 6.87 28.03
CA PRO A 389 -25.58 6.81 28.62
C PRO A 389 -26.01 8.14 29.26
N THR A 390 -25.04 8.88 29.81
CA THR A 390 -25.19 10.19 30.40
C THR A 390 -23.98 11.08 30.06
N LYS A 391 -24.07 12.39 30.32
CA LYS A 391 -22.97 13.32 30.09
C LYS A 391 -21.74 13.08 30.98
N TRP A 392 -21.96 12.45 32.16
CA TRP A 392 -20.89 12.18 33.13
C TRP A 392 -20.32 10.75 33.05
N PHE A 393 -20.90 9.87 32.21
CA PHE A 393 -20.47 8.48 32.09
C PHE A 393 -20.28 8.04 30.64
N LYS A 394 -19.14 7.45 30.36
CA LYS A 394 -18.80 6.84 29.06
C LYS A 394 -18.19 5.46 29.29
N THR A 395 -18.47 4.53 28.41
CA THR A 395 -17.80 3.24 28.37
C THR A 395 -17.67 2.77 26.91
N GLY A 396 -16.71 1.89 26.66
CA GLY A 396 -16.51 1.36 25.32
C GLY A 396 -15.82 0.00 25.33
N LEU A 397 -16.00 -0.71 24.22
CA LEU A 397 -15.42 -2.01 23.94
C LEU A 397 -14.84 -2.00 22.53
N ASN A 398 -13.55 -2.27 22.40
CA ASN A 398 -12.86 -2.43 21.13
C ASN A 398 -12.33 -3.86 21.05
N LEU A 399 -12.81 -4.62 20.09
CA LEU A 399 -12.38 -5.98 19.82
C LEU A 399 -11.75 -6.07 18.43
N GLY A 400 -10.67 -6.80 18.32
CA GLY A 400 -10.02 -7.10 17.06
C GLY A 400 -9.58 -8.56 17.04
N VAL A 401 -9.81 -9.23 15.92
CA VAL A 401 -9.26 -10.54 15.63
C VAL A 401 -8.68 -10.55 14.23
N THR A 402 -7.47 -11.08 14.11
CA THR A 402 -6.81 -11.23 12.81
C THR A 402 -6.13 -12.59 12.76
N ARG A 403 -6.36 -13.32 11.67
CA ARG A 403 -5.60 -14.51 11.32
C ARG A 403 -4.83 -14.21 10.05
N THR A 404 -3.51 -14.41 10.10
CA THR A 404 -2.65 -14.32 8.93
C THR A 404 -1.97 -15.63 8.65
N VAL A 405 -1.79 -15.92 7.37
CA VAL A 405 -0.98 -17.03 6.87
C VAL A 405 0.04 -16.43 5.93
N SER A 406 1.31 -16.72 6.14
CA SER A 406 2.39 -16.25 5.28
C SER A 406 3.21 -17.44 4.82
N ASN A 407 3.32 -17.63 3.52
CA ASN A 407 4.24 -18.58 2.92
C ASN A 407 5.50 -17.84 2.48
N TYR A 408 6.66 -18.40 2.82
CA TYR A 408 7.97 -17.81 2.55
C TYR A 408 8.76 -18.68 1.60
N SER A 409 9.54 -18.06 0.72
CA SER A 409 10.59 -18.78 0.04
C SER A 409 11.69 -19.21 1.04
N THR A 410 12.50 -20.19 0.68
CA THR A 410 13.53 -20.77 1.57
C THR A 410 14.57 -19.78 2.08
N SER A 411 14.69 -18.59 1.51
CA SER A 411 15.70 -17.57 1.89
C SER A 411 15.21 -16.58 2.94
N ASP A 412 14.70 -17.06 4.05
CA ASP A 412 14.17 -16.24 5.17
C ASP A 412 15.24 -15.38 5.88
N SER A 413 16.51 -15.61 5.65
CA SER A 413 17.57 -15.03 6.50
C SER A 413 18.06 -13.63 6.08
N GLY A 414 17.52 -13.03 5.01
CA GLY A 414 18.08 -11.77 4.46
C GLY A 414 19.55 -11.89 4.05
N ASN A 415 20.13 -13.07 4.17
CA ASN A 415 21.52 -13.33 3.85
C ASN A 415 21.67 -13.52 2.33
N SER A 416 22.09 -12.46 1.67
CA SER A 416 22.35 -12.45 0.22
C SER A 416 23.40 -13.49 -0.22
N SER A 417 24.17 -14.06 0.71
CA SER A 417 25.20 -15.07 0.44
C SER A 417 24.69 -16.51 0.56
N SER A 418 23.46 -16.75 1.02
CA SER A 418 22.90 -18.08 1.14
C SER A 418 22.69 -18.74 -0.23
N TYR A 419 23.08 -20.01 -0.34
CA TYR A 419 22.82 -20.82 -1.55
C TYR A 419 21.33 -21.08 -1.78
N SER A 420 20.51 -21.01 -0.76
CA SER A 420 19.05 -21.12 -0.84
C SER A 420 18.35 -19.81 -1.28
N ASN A 421 19.10 -18.73 -1.50
CA ASN A 421 18.55 -17.51 -2.05
C ASN A 421 18.25 -17.69 -3.53
N LEU A 422 16.97 -17.77 -3.89
CA LEU A 422 16.49 -18.04 -5.24
C LEU A 422 17.00 -17.03 -6.27
N THR A 423 16.97 -15.74 -5.95
CA THR A 423 17.46 -14.68 -6.83
C THR A 423 18.96 -14.82 -7.10
N ARG A 424 19.77 -15.09 -6.06
CA ARG A 424 21.20 -15.33 -6.22
C ARG A 424 21.47 -16.58 -7.05
N PHE A 425 20.76 -17.66 -6.75
CA PHE A 425 20.91 -18.93 -7.48
C PHE A 425 20.69 -18.72 -8.98
N ILE A 426 19.59 -18.09 -9.36
CA ILE A 426 19.26 -17.78 -10.75
C ILE A 426 20.33 -16.93 -11.41
N ARG A 427 20.86 -15.90 -10.70
CA ARG A 427 21.91 -15.02 -11.23
C ARG A 427 23.25 -15.73 -11.47
N THR A 428 23.56 -16.73 -10.67
CA THR A 428 24.80 -17.48 -10.78
C THR A 428 24.70 -18.71 -11.67
N MET A 429 23.51 -19.02 -12.16
CA MET A 429 23.31 -20.14 -13.07
C MET A 429 23.82 -19.80 -14.46
N ALA A 430 24.66 -20.69 -15.03
CA ALA A 430 25.14 -20.53 -16.38
C ALA A 430 24.03 -20.84 -17.41
N PRO A 431 24.07 -20.20 -18.59
CA PRO A 431 22.97 -20.27 -19.56
C PRO A 431 22.85 -21.62 -20.29
N ILE A 432 23.71 -22.58 -19.98
CA ILE A 432 23.74 -23.90 -20.61
C ILE A 432 23.02 -24.98 -19.82
N TYR A 433 22.71 -24.71 -18.54
CA TYR A 433 22.08 -25.68 -17.66
C TYR A 433 20.56 -25.54 -17.70
N PRO A 434 19.84 -26.66 -17.99
CA PRO A 434 18.38 -26.64 -17.95
C PRO A 434 17.85 -26.58 -16.51
N VAL A 435 16.59 -26.19 -16.38
CA VAL A 435 15.87 -26.15 -15.09
C VAL A 435 15.56 -27.59 -14.62
N HIS A 436 15.09 -28.41 -15.54
CA HIS A 436 14.74 -29.81 -15.27
C HIS A 436 15.84 -30.77 -15.76
N LYS A 437 15.74 -32.02 -15.35
CA LYS A 437 16.65 -33.08 -15.77
C LYS A 437 16.30 -33.55 -17.17
N HIS A 438 17.30 -33.55 -18.03
CA HIS A 438 17.18 -34.04 -19.41
C HIS A 438 18.11 -35.19 -19.68
N ASP A 439 17.74 -35.99 -20.64
CA ASP A 439 18.68 -36.90 -21.31
C ASP A 439 19.68 -36.07 -22.12
N LEU A 440 20.96 -36.17 -21.81
CA LEU A 440 22.01 -35.32 -22.40
C LEU A 440 22.30 -35.63 -23.89
N GLU A 441 21.87 -36.79 -24.38
CA GLU A 441 22.04 -37.14 -25.79
C GLU A 441 20.87 -36.68 -26.64
N THR A 442 19.65 -36.98 -26.19
CA THR A 442 18.43 -36.73 -26.97
C THR A 442 17.80 -35.36 -26.66
N GLY A 443 18.05 -34.81 -25.48
CA GLY A 443 17.41 -33.58 -24.98
C GLY A 443 16.01 -33.82 -24.42
N ALA A 444 15.54 -35.04 -24.27
CA ALA A 444 14.21 -35.34 -23.73
C ALA A 444 14.15 -35.08 -22.22
N TYR A 445 13.04 -34.57 -21.73
CA TYR A 445 12.75 -34.47 -20.30
C TYR A 445 12.69 -35.88 -19.67
N LEU A 446 13.15 -35.99 -18.44
CA LEU A 446 13.15 -37.25 -17.71
C LEU A 446 12.17 -37.24 -16.54
N ASP A 447 11.49 -38.40 -16.34
CA ASP A 447 10.72 -38.70 -15.15
C ASP A 447 11.58 -39.20 -13.98
N ALA A 448 10.98 -39.47 -12.82
CA ALA A 448 11.66 -39.96 -11.61
C ALA A 448 12.35 -41.33 -11.81
N ASN A 449 11.98 -42.07 -12.83
CA ASN A 449 12.60 -43.38 -13.17
C ASN A 449 13.70 -43.20 -14.23
N GLY A 450 14.00 -41.99 -14.67
CA GLY A 450 14.99 -41.71 -15.73
C GLY A 450 14.49 -42.05 -17.14
N LYS A 451 13.18 -42.17 -17.34
CA LYS A 451 12.56 -42.43 -18.65
C LYS A 451 12.13 -41.10 -19.29
N ALA A 452 12.28 -41.02 -20.59
CA ALA A 452 11.80 -39.86 -21.34
C ALA A 452 10.27 -39.66 -21.21
N THR A 453 9.85 -38.43 -20.87
CA THR A 453 8.44 -38.06 -20.72
C THR A 453 8.15 -36.74 -21.41
N THR A 454 6.89 -36.54 -21.81
CA THR A 454 6.36 -35.28 -22.33
C THR A 454 5.29 -34.67 -21.41
N ASP A 455 5.04 -35.30 -20.26
CA ASP A 455 4.09 -34.80 -19.26
C ASP A 455 4.85 -33.84 -18.30
N PRO A 456 4.51 -32.53 -18.30
CA PRO A 456 5.14 -31.57 -17.41
C PRO A 456 5.00 -31.92 -15.91
N GLY A 457 3.96 -32.66 -15.53
CA GLY A 457 3.75 -33.10 -14.14
C GLY A 457 4.74 -34.17 -13.68
N GLU A 458 5.46 -34.81 -14.62
CA GLU A 458 6.45 -35.83 -14.33
C GLU A 458 7.90 -35.31 -14.40
N TYR A 459 8.12 -34.06 -14.84
CA TYR A 459 9.47 -33.49 -14.93
C TYR A 459 10.12 -33.41 -13.56
N ILE A 460 11.38 -33.83 -13.50
CA ILE A 460 12.18 -33.79 -12.27
C ILE A 460 13.28 -32.74 -12.38
N TYR A 461 13.66 -32.19 -11.25
CA TYR A 461 14.77 -31.24 -11.17
C TYR A 461 16.13 -31.96 -11.19
N ASP A 462 17.16 -31.29 -11.70
CA ASP A 462 18.51 -31.84 -11.76
C ASP A 462 19.28 -31.57 -10.45
N TYR A 463 19.14 -32.47 -9.47
CA TYR A 463 19.92 -32.44 -8.23
C TYR A 463 21.30 -33.08 -8.33
N GLU A 464 21.45 -34.01 -9.24
CA GLU A 464 22.69 -34.81 -9.37
C GLU A 464 23.71 -34.10 -10.25
N GLY A 465 23.33 -32.95 -10.81
CA GLY A 465 24.11 -32.26 -11.80
C GLY A 465 25.55 -32.02 -11.39
N THR A 466 26.43 -32.27 -12.32
CA THR A 466 27.85 -31.98 -12.20
C THR A 466 28.17 -30.56 -12.69
N ARG A 467 27.22 -29.64 -12.47
CA ARG A 467 27.35 -28.22 -12.85
C ARG A 467 28.57 -27.57 -12.18
N LEU A 468 29.27 -26.70 -12.87
CA LEU A 468 30.43 -25.98 -12.32
C LEU A 468 30.02 -25.01 -11.18
N SER A 469 28.77 -24.50 -11.20
CA SER A 469 28.22 -23.69 -10.13
C SER A 469 26.95 -24.33 -9.56
N ASN A 470 26.74 -24.16 -8.26
CA ASN A 470 25.58 -24.69 -7.54
C ASN A 470 25.39 -26.22 -7.68
N ASN A 471 26.52 -26.96 -7.78
CA ASN A 471 26.53 -28.40 -7.93
C ASN A 471 25.77 -29.09 -6.80
N GLY A 472 24.90 -30.05 -7.14
CA GLY A 472 24.10 -30.80 -6.18
C GLY A 472 22.99 -30.00 -5.49
N ARG A 473 22.70 -28.79 -5.97
CA ARG A 473 21.66 -27.91 -5.42
C ARG A 473 20.72 -27.42 -6.50
N ASP A 474 19.45 -27.35 -6.20
CA ASP A 474 18.44 -26.70 -7.04
C ASP A 474 17.51 -25.85 -6.17
N ALA A 475 17.67 -24.52 -6.23
CA ALA A 475 16.93 -23.62 -5.37
C ALA A 475 15.44 -23.52 -5.74
N ILE A 476 15.07 -23.81 -6.99
CA ILE A 476 13.66 -23.87 -7.40
C ILE A 476 13.01 -25.08 -6.75
N ALA A 477 13.60 -26.26 -6.95
CA ALA A 477 13.13 -27.49 -6.33
C ALA A 477 13.13 -27.41 -4.79
N GLU A 478 14.19 -26.85 -4.20
CA GLU A 478 14.24 -26.62 -2.75
C GLU A 478 13.13 -25.71 -2.27
N THR A 479 12.75 -24.70 -3.07
CA THR A 479 11.62 -23.80 -2.75
C THR A 479 10.28 -24.50 -2.92
N GLU A 480 10.15 -25.36 -3.92
CA GLU A 480 8.93 -26.13 -4.19
C GLU A 480 8.63 -27.17 -3.10
N PHE A 481 9.67 -27.91 -2.66
CA PHE A 481 9.50 -29.00 -1.70
C PHE A 481 9.58 -28.59 -0.23
N ASN A 482 10.26 -27.47 0.09
CA ASN A 482 10.35 -26.97 1.45
C ASN A 482 9.27 -25.95 1.71
N GLN A 483 8.17 -26.38 2.29
CA GLN A 483 7.11 -25.50 2.71
C GLN A 483 7.48 -24.78 4.00
N ARG A 484 7.41 -23.44 4.01
CA ARG A 484 7.58 -22.60 5.19
C ARG A 484 6.36 -21.73 5.39
N GLU A 485 5.50 -22.17 6.25
CA GLU A 485 4.27 -21.48 6.57
C GLU A 485 4.34 -20.88 7.97
N LEU A 486 3.95 -19.62 8.11
CA LEU A 486 3.74 -18.96 9.39
C LEU A 486 2.27 -18.56 9.53
N VAL A 487 1.58 -19.20 10.44
CA VAL A 487 0.21 -18.84 10.84
C VAL A 487 0.27 -18.02 12.11
N ARG A 488 -0.36 -16.85 12.12
CA ARG A 488 -0.53 -16.02 13.31
C ARG A 488 -2.01 -15.75 13.54
N VAL A 489 -2.42 -15.85 14.79
CA VAL A 489 -3.75 -15.41 15.26
C VAL A 489 -3.52 -14.37 16.32
N ASN A 490 -4.02 -13.17 16.08
CA ASN A 490 -3.91 -12.04 16.98
C ASN A 490 -5.31 -11.63 17.44
N GLN A 491 -5.51 -11.57 18.75
CA GLN A 491 -6.76 -11.20 19.40
C GLN A 491 -6.49 -10.02 20.32
N THR A 492 -7.15 -8.92 20.07
CA THR A 492 -7.05 -7.71 20.88
C THR A 492 -8.41 -7.37 21.50
N GLY A 493 -8.40 -7.03 22.76
CA GLY A 493 -9.57 -6.53 23.47
C GLY A 493 -9.17 -5.30 24.30
N HIS A 494 -9.93 -4.23 24.19
CA HIS A 494 -9.76 -3.04 25.01
C HIS A 494 -11.14 -2.56 25.47
N THR A 495 -11.28 -2.33 26.76
CA THR A 495 -12.46 -1.72 27.35
C THR A 495 -12.05 -0.58 28.25
N TYR A 496 -12.88 0.43 28.32
CA TYR A 496 -12.66 1.57 29.18
C TYR A 496 -13.95 2.04 29.84
N LEU A 497 -13.78 2.70 30.98
CA LEU A 497 -14.84 3.36 31.73
C LEU A 497 -14.34 4.74 32.11
N THR A 498 -15.08 5.79 31.73
CA THR A 498 -14.78 7.18 32.06
C THR A 498 -15.93 7.78 32.87
N LEU A 499 -15.59 8.36 34.01
CA LEU A 499 -16.49 9.16 34.86
C LEU A 499 -16.04 10.63 34.76
N THR A 500 -17.01 11.54 34.56
CA THR A 500 -16.78 13.00 34.54
C THR A 500 -17.65 13.61 35.65
N PRO A 501 -17.21 13.54 36.93
CA PRO A 501 -18.02 13.97 38.08
C PRO A 501 -18.32 15.47 38.06
N VAL A 502 -17.36 16.25 37.56
CA VAL A 502 -17.47 17.70 37.38
C VAL A 502 -16.82 18.07 36.05
N GLU A 503 -17.21 19.18 35.47
CA GLU A 503 -16.66 19.66 34.20
C GLU A 503 -15.13 19.86 34.33
N GLY A 504 -14.38 19.32 33.38
CA GLY A 504 -12.91 19.37 33.37
C GLY A 504 -12.19 18.23 34.11
N LEU A 505 -12.89 17.40 34.92
CA LEU A 505 -12.30 16.25 35.59
C LEU A 505 -12.79 14.93 34.99
N ASN A 506 -11.89 14.18 34.35
CA ASN A 506 -12.17 12.85 33.83
C ASN A 506 -11.37 11.79 34.62
N LEU A 507 -12.06 10.80 35.15
CA LEU A 507 -11.49 9.61 35.78
C LEU A 507 -11.69 8.44 34.81
N THR A 508 -10.61 7.90 34.25
CA THR A 508 -10.70 6.82 33.27
C THR A 508 -9.97 5.57 33.77
N ALA A 509 -10.65 4.45 33.76
CA ALA A 509 -10.06 3.12 33.92
C ALA A 509 -10.05 2.41 32.57
N ASN A 510 -8.91 1.81 32.23
CA ASN A 510 -8.73 1.05 31.00
C ASN A 510 -8.31 -0.38 31.36
N TYR A 511 -8.85 -1.34 30.63
CA TYR A 511 -8.41 -2.72 30.65
C TYR A 511 -8.18 -3.23 29.24
N SER A 512 -7.03 -3.85 29.01
CA SER A 512 -6.65 -4.35 27.69
C SER A 512 -6.09 -5.75 27.77
N ILE A 513 -6.41 -6.55 26.79
CA ILE A 513 -5.85 -7.88 26.57
C ILE A 513 -5.32 -7.97 25.13
N ASN A 514 -4.15 -8.55 24.99
CA ASN A 514 -3.57 -8.88 23.70
C ASN A 514 -3.06 -10.32 23.77
N ASN A 515 -3.65 -11.20 22.97
CA ASN A 515 -3.24 -12.58 22.85
C ASN A 515 -2.75 -12.85 21.44
N ILE A 516 -1.55 -13.39 21.34
CA ILE A 516 -0.90 -13.70 20.06
C ILE A 516 -0.51 -15.18 20.11
N ASP A 517 -1.07 -15.92 19.19
CA ASP A 517 -0.68 -17.30 18.93
C ASP A 517 -0.04 -17.40 17.55
N TYR A 518 1.08 -18.10 17.46
CA TYR A 518 1.74 -18.32 16.18
C TYR A 518 2.24 -19.77 16.06
N ARG A 519 2.08 -20.32 14.87
CA ARG A 519 2.57 -21.63 14.48
C ARG A 519 3.44 -21.49 13.26
N ARG A 520 4.63 -22.04 13.32
CA ARG A 520 5.53 -22.16 12.19
C ARG A 520 5.62 -23.63 11.78
N ASN A 521 5.28 -23.91 10.53
CA ASN A 521 5.48 -25.20 9.88
C ASN A 521 6.72 -25.07 9.00
N VAL A 522 7.66 -26.02 9.14
CA VAL A 522 8.94 -26.08 8.38
C VAL A 522 9.13 -27.47 7.85
#